data_aba2ca99f9370812a3967547495dcb51
#
_entry.id   aba2ca99f9370812a3967547495dcb51
#
_cell.length_a   1.000
_cell.length_b   1.000
_cell.length_c   1.000
_cell.angle_alpha   90.00
_cell.angle_beta   90.00
_cell.angle_gamma   90.00
#
_symmetry.space_group_name_H-M   'P 1'
#
loop_
_entity.id
_entity.type
_entity.pdbx_description
1 polymer ?
#
loop_
_entity_poly.entity_id
_entity_poly.type
_entity_poly.pdbx_seq_one_letter_code
_entity_poly.pdbx_strand_id
1 'polypeptide(L)'
;TGGDVKVMSAIMEGLGVDCVGINCGLGPAQIGEMMTDLAEISSIPIMAQPNAGLPQIENGKTVYNVLPKQFADECEHMAKLGASVLGGCCGTTPDHIRSLVEKCKNYKPIVEEKNITVVASYSKTVVLGKGPVIVGERINPTGKKKFKEALRNGDIDYILNEAFASDCLKLTNVRQWKKRLRQSVPL
;
A
#
# COMPACT_ATOMS: atom_id res chain seq x y z
N THR A 1 -7.06 4.67 5.74
CA THR A 1 -6.92 3.37 6.43
C THR A 1 -5.50 3.11 6.94
N GLY A 2 -4.45 3.70 6.38
CA GLY A 2 -3.06 3.64 6.86
C GLY A 2 -2.24 2.45 6.36
N GLY A 3 -2.77 1.60 5.52
CA GLY A 3 -2.00 0.59 4.78
C GLY A 3 -1.35 1.20 3.54
N ASP A 4 -0.14 0.74 3.22
CA ASP A 4 0.55 1.06 1.97
C ASP A 4 0.22 0.05 0.86
N VAL A 5 0.76 0.26 -0.34
CA VAL A 5 0.51 -0.62 -1.49
C VAL A 5 1.08 -2.02 -1.30
N LYS A 6 2.14 -2.18 -0.50
CA LYS A 6 2.73 -3.50 -0.19
C LYS A 6 1.80 -4.32 0.70
N VAL A 7 1.20 -3.66 1.71
CA VAL A 7 0.16 -4.29 2.55
C VAL A 7 -1.04 -4.69 1.72
N MET A 8 -1.52 -3.79 0.85
CA MET A 8 -2.64 -4.06 -0.04
C MET A 8 -2.35 -5.28 -0.93
N SER A 9 -1.21 -5.30 -1.62
CA SER A 9 -0.83 -6.40 -2.51
C SER A 9 -0.75 -7.72 -1.76
N ALA A 10 -0.03 -7.77 -0.63
CA ALA A 10 0.14 -8.98 0.16
C ALA A 10 -1.19 -9.56 0.67
N ILE A 11 -2.13 -8.71 1.09
CA ILE A 11 -3.45 -9.15 1.57
C ILE A 11 -4.30 -9.64 0.40
N MET A 12 -4.38 -8.87 -0.68
CA MET A 12 -5.23 -9.21 -1.84
C MET A 12 -4.74 -10.47 -2.54
N GLU A 13 -3.43 -10.59 -2.75
CA GLU A 13 -2.82 -11.79 -3.33
C GLU A 13 -3.04 -13.01 -2.43
N GLY A 14 -2.90 -12.86 -1.10
CA GLY A 14 -3.22 -13.92 -0.13
C GLY A 14 -4.70 -14.31 -0.10
N LEU A 15 -5.61 -13.44 -0.54
CA LEU A 15 -7.04 -13.73 -0.72
C LEU A 15 -7.35 -14.38 -2.07
N GLY A 16 -6.35 -14.54 -2.96
CA GLY A 16 -6.49 -15.21 -4.24
C GLY A 16 -7.11 -14.37 -5.33
N VAL A 17 -6.91 -13.04 -5.35
CA VAL A 17 -7.33 -12.20 -6.48
C VAL A 17 -6.40 -12.41 -7.68
N ASP A 18 -6.93 -12.24 -8.88
CA ASP A 18 -6.19 -12.45 -10.14
C ASP A 18 -5.42 -11.20 -10.60
N CYS A 19 -5.72 -10.06 -10.04
CA CYS A 19 -5.10 -8.79 -10.38
C CYS A 19 -5.20 -7.81 -9.20
N VAL A 20 -4.17 -7.02 -8.99
CA VAL A 20 -4.17 -5.96 -7.98
C VAL A 20 -3.81 -4.63 -8.62
N GLY A 21 -4.30 -3.51 -8.10
CA GLY A 21 -3.95 -2.24 -8.73
C GLY A 21 -4.40 -1.00 -7.99
N ILE A 22 -4.10 0.13 -8.60
CA ILE A 22 -4.40 1.46 -8.09
C ILE A 22 -5.31 2.17 -9.09
N ASN A 23 -6.43 2.67 -8.59
CA ASN A 23 -7.40 3.40 -9.39
C ASN A 23 -7.78 4.71 -8.72
N CYS A 24 -7.83 5.79 -9.49
CA CYS A 24 -8.36 7.09 -9.05
C CYS A 24 -7.53 7.75 -7.94
N GLY A 25 -8.01 8.88 -7.42
CA GLY A 25 -7.45 9.63 -6.30
C GLY A 25 -6.18 10.43 -6.63
N LEU A 26 -5.33 9.90 -7.47
CA LEU A 26 -4.01 10.45 -7.81
C LEU A 26 -3.84 10.59 -9.32
N GLY A 27 -2.90 11.45 -9.72
CA GLY A 27 -2.47 11.57 -11.11
C GLY A 27 -1.44 10.50 -11.50
N PRO A 28 -1.04 10.45 -12.79
CA PRO A 28 -0.19 9.38 -13.29
C PRO A 28 1.22 9.41 -12.66
N ALA A 29 1.79 10.56 -12.38
CA ALA A 29 3.11 10.67 -11.76
C ALA A 29 3.12 10.04 -10.35
N GLN A 30 2.13 10.38 -9.51
CA GLN A 30 2.02 9.87 -8.14
C GLN A 30 1.75 8.35 -8.11
N ILE A 31 0.92 7.84 -9.02
CA ILE A 31 0.71 6.40 -9.15
C ILE A 31 1.98 5.72 -9.63
N GLY A 32 2.75 6.35 -10.54
CA GLY A 32 4.04 5.85 -11.01
C GLY A 32 5.03 5.61 -9.87
N GLU A 33 5.11 6.52 -8.89
CA GLU A 33 5.95 6.33 -7.70
C GLU A 33 5.55 5.08 -6.89
N MET A 34 4.26 4.83 -6.75
CA MET A 34 3.74 3.67 -6.01
C MET A 34 3.92 2.34 -6.76
N MET A 35 4.07 2.39 -8.10
CA MET A 35 4.23 1.20 -8.94
C MET A 35 5.51 0.42 -8.62
N THR A 36 6.60 1.10 -8.26
CA THR A 36 7.86 0.45 -7.88
C THR A 36 7.66 -0.46 -6.67
N ASP A 37 7.00 0.04 -5.64
CA ASP A 37 6.71 -0.71 -4.42
C ASP A 37 5.76 -1.89 -4.69
N LEU A 38 4.78 -1.70 -5.57
CA LEU A 38 3.82 -2.72 -5.93
C LEU A 38 4.47 -3.83 -6.78
N ALA A 39 5.31 -3.46 -7.75
CA ALA A 39 6.06 -4.39 -8.59
C ALA A 39 7.10 -5.21 -7.80
N GLU A 40 7.63 -4.67 -6.69
CA GLU A 40 8.58 -5.39 -5.84
C GLU A 40 7.95 -6.61 -5.16
N ILE A 41 6.67 -6.56 -4.80
CA ILE A 41 6.03 -7.56 -3.95
C ILE A 41 4.99 -8.41 -4.68
N SER A 42 4.34 -7.90 -5.72
CA SER A 42 3.25 -8.59 -6.41
C SER A 42 3.75 -9.68 -7.34
N SER A 43 3.15 -10.88 -7.25
CA SER A 43 3.32 -12.00 -8.17
C SER A 43 2.17 -12.15 -9.16
N ILE A 44 1.20 -11.23 -9.13
CA ILE A 44 0.03 -11.21 -10.01
C ILE A 44 0.01 -9.94 -10.85
N PRO A 45 -0.76 -9.90 -11.95
CA PRO A 45 -0.89 -8.73 -12.81
C PRO A 45 -1.21 -7.45 -12.05
N ILE A 46 -0.56 -6.35 -12.42
CA ILE A 46 -0.76 -5.04 -11.79
C ILE A 46 -1.55 -4.13 -12.73
N MET A 47 -2.59 -3.49 -12.20
CA MET A 47 -3.40 -2.51 -12.91
C MET A 47 -3.14 -1.09 -12.40
N ALA A 48 -3.04 -0.12 -13.31
CA ALA A 48 -2.96 1.30 -12.99
C ALA A 48 -3.97 2.11 -13.81
N GLN A 49 -4.83 2.85 -13.11
CA GLN A 49 -5.87 3.69 -13.70
C GLN A 49 -5.87 5.10 -13.05
N PRO A 50 -4.85 5.94 -13.35
CA PRO A 50 -4.75 7.29 -12.79
C PRO A 50 -5.84 8.23 -13.30
N ASN A 51 -6.06 9.31 -12.57
CA ASN A 51 -6.76 10.47 -13.09
C ASN A 51 -5.87 11.24 -14.09
N ALA A 52 -6.46 12.08 -14.93
CA ALA A 52 -5.71 12.98 -15.80
C ALA A 52 -5.07 14.15 -15.00
N GLY A 53 -4.40 13.84 -13.91
CA GLY A 53 -3.81 14.77 -12.95
C GLY A 53 -4.55 14.82 -11.61
N LEU A 54 -4.12 15.72 -10.73
CA LEU A 54 -4.84 15.99 -9.49
C LEU A 54 -6.04 16.91 -9.76
N PRO A 55 -7.17 16.71 -9.05
CA PRO A 55 -8.34 17.59 -9.21
C PRO A 55 -8.00 19.01 -8.77
N GLN A 56 -8.32 19.96 -9.61
CA GLN A 56 -8.22 21.40 -9.33
C GLN A 56 -9.60 22.04 -9.46
N ILE A 57 -9.82 23.14 -8.75
CA ILE A 57 -11.08 23.90 -8.86
C ILE A 57 -10.83 25.16 -9.68
N GLU A 58 -11.44 25.21 -10.85
CA GLU A 58 -11.42 26.39 -11.71
C GLU A 58 -12.87 26.85 -11.98
N ASN A 59 -13.16 28.09 -11.64
CA ASN A 59 -14.51 28.68 -11.81
C ASN A 59 -15.63 27.81 -11.17
N GLY A 60 -15.35 27.21 -9.99
CA GLY A 60 -16.30 26.35 -9.27
C GLY A 60 -16.52 24.95 -9.88
N LYS A 61 -15.72 24.55 -10.86
CA LYS A 61 -15.76 23.23 -11.48
C LYS A 61 -14.46 22.49 -11.25
N THR A 62 -14.56 21.17 -11.06
CA THR A 62 -13.37 20.30 -10.99
C THR A 62 -12.81 20.10 -12.39
N VAL A 63 -11.52 20.40 -12.55
CA VAL A 63 -10.76 20.21 -13.79
C VAL A 63 -9.54 19.35 -13.55
N TYR A 64 -9.06 18.73 -14.60
CA TYR A 64 -7.85 17.90 -14.65
C TYR A 64 -7.00 18.39 -15.80
N ASN A 65 -5.72 18.66 -15.55
CA ASN A 65 -4.86 19.42 -16.48
C ASN A 65 -3.65 18.66 -17.02
N VAL A 66 -3.58 17.34 -16.79
CA VAL A 66 -2.59 16.49 -17.46
C VAL A 66 -3.08 16.20 -18.88
N LEU A 67 -2.30 16.61 -19.87
CA LEU A 67 -2.65 16.47 -21.29
C LEU A 67 -2.44 15.02 -21.79
N PRO A 68 -3.12 14.58 -22.87
CA PRO A 68 -3.04 13.22 -23.41
C PRO A 68 -1.63 12.69 -23.63
N LYS A 69 -0.73 13.52 -24.18
CA LYS A 69 0.67 13.12 -24.41
C LYS A 69 1.41 12.87 -23.10
N GLN A 70 1.32 13.80 -22.17
CA GLN A 70 1.96 13.65 -20.84
C GLN A 70 1.42 12.45 -20.09
N PHE A 71 0.09 12.27 -20.12
CA PHE A 71 -0.56 11.10 -19.54
C PHE A 71 0.00 9.78 -20.11
N ALA A 72 0.15 9.71 -21.43
CA ALA A 72 0.68 8.53 -22.10
C ALA A 72 2.16 8.27 -21.77
N ASP A 73 2.97 9.33 -21.63
CA ASP A 73 4.38 9.22 -21.25
C ASP A 73 4.54 8.64 -19.83
N GLU A 74 3.73 9.09 -18.88
CA GLU A 74 3.72 8.55 -17.52
C GLU A 74 3.18 7.12 -17.47
N CYS A 75 2.15 6.80 -18.26
CA CYS A 75 1.63 5.44 -18.35
C CYS A 75 2.65 4.48 -18.99
N GLU A 76 3.43 4.94 -19.96
CA GLU A 76 4.55 4.16 -20.52
C GLU A 76 5.59 3.83 -19.44
N HIS A 77 5.89 4.80 -18.56
CA HIS A 77 6.78 4.55 -17.44
C HIS A 77 6.22 3.45 -16.51
N MET A 78 4.92 3.51 -16.19
CA MET A 78 4.26 2.46 -15.40
C MET A 78 4.29 1.09 -16.11
N ALA A 79 4.13 1.05 -17.45
CA ALA A 79 4.29 -0.18 -18.22
C ALA A 79 5.69 -0.78 -18.07
N LYS A 80 6.73 0.06 -18.10
CA LYS A 80 8.13 -0.35 -17.91
C LYS A 80 8.40 -0.87 -16.49
N LEU A 81 7.66 -0.38 -15.51
CA LEU A 81 7.73 -0.85 -14.11
C LEU A 81 6.93 -2.14 -13.86
N GLY A 82 6.20 -2.66 -14.87
CA GLY A 82 5.50 -3.93 -14.75
C GLY A 82 3.97 -3.82 -14.72
N ALA A 83 3.37 -2.66 -14.97
CA ALA A 83 1.92 -2.57 -15.12
C ALA A 83 1.46 -3.43 -16.30
N SER A 84 0.55 -4.37 -16.01
CA SER A 84 -0.02 -5.29 -17.00
C SER A 84 -1.30 -4.74 -17.63
N VAL A 85 -2.03 -3.92 -16.88
CA VAL A 85 -3.28 -3.28 -17.32
C VAL A 85 -3.17 -1.79 -17.07
N LEU A 86 -3.35 -1.00 -18.12
CA LEU A 86 -3.31 0.46 -18.06
C LEU A 86 -4.62 1.05 -18.55
N GLY A 87 -5.08 2.08 -17.88
CA GLY A 87 -6.28 2.81 -18.23
C GLY A 87 -6.28 4.21 -17.66
N GLY A 88 -7.45 4.77 -17.51
CA GLY A 88 -7.63 6.09 -16.93
C GLY A 88 -8.89 6.16 -16.08
N CYS A 89 -8.99 7.20 -15.24
CA CYS A 89 -10.12 7.49 -14.40
C CYS A 89 -10.59 8.94 -14.61
N CYS A 90 -10.76 9.70 -13.56
CA CYS A 90 -11.32 11.04 -13.62
C CYS A 90 -10.50 11.97 -14.52
N GLY A 91 -11.17 12.75 -15.35
CA GLY A 91 -10.55 13.70 -16.28
C GLY A 91 -9.96 13.08 -17.55
N THR A 92 -9.87 11.75 -17.67
CA THR A 92 -9.40 11.12 -18.91
C THR A 92 -10.47 11.17 -20.00
N THR A 93 -10.02 11.44 -21.22
CA THR A 93 -10.86 11.53 -22.41
C THR A 93 -10.44 10.44 -23.41
N PRO A 94 -11.22 10.23 -24.49
CA PRO A 94 -10.82 9.31 -25.57
C PRO A 94 -9.43 9.61 -26.14
N ASP A 95 -9.00 10.87 -26.16
CA ASP A 95 -7.67 11.26 -26.66
C ASP A 95 -6.54 10.81 -25.72
N HIS A 96 -6.76 10.83 -24.41
CA HIS A 96 -5.83 10.25 -23.44
C HIS A 96 -5.64 8.76 -23.69
N ILE A 97 -6.75 8.03 -23.86
CA ILE A 97 -6.70 6.58 -24.10
C ILE A 97 -6.08 6.27 -25.47
N ARG A 98 -6.37 7.05 -26.49
CA ARG A 98 -5.74 6.88 -27.82
C ARG A 98 -4.22 7.05 -27.72
N SER A 99 -3.75 8.13 -27.09
CA SER A 99 -2.32 8.38 -26.88
C SER A 99 -1.66 7.27 -26.04
N LEU A 100 -2.34 6.80 -25.00
CA LEU A 100 -1.89 5.67 -24.19
C LEU A 100 -1.72 4.40 -25.04
N VAL A 101 -2.74 4.03 -25.81
CA VAL A 101 -2.70 2.83 -26.67
C VAL A 101 -1.56 2.93 -27.70
N GLU A 102 -1.43 4.07 -28.38
CA GLU A 102 -0.35 4.25 -29.36
C GLU A 102 1.03 4.09 -28.73
N LYS A 103 1.20 4.60 -27.51
CA LYS A 103 2.46 4.57 -26.78
C LYS A 103 2.79 3.18 -26.24
N CYS A 104 1.79 2.48 -25.71
CA CYS A 104 1.99 1.25 -24.97
C CYS A 104 1.69 -0.04 -25.75
N LYS A 105 1.15 0.01 -26.96
CA LYS A 105 0.74 -1.17 -27.77
C LYS A 105 1.82 -2.22 -27.99
N ASN A 106 3.09 -1.84 -27.91
CA ASN A 106 4.22 -2.76 -28.12
C ASN A 106 4.77 -3.36 -26.82
N TYR A 107 4.32 -2.87 -25.66
CA TYR A 107 4.72 -3.43 -24.37
C TYR A 107 3.96 -4.73 -24.11
N LYS A 108 4.71 -5.73 -23.67
CA LYS A 108 4.14 -6.99 -23.19
C LYS A 108 4.11 -6.97 -21.68
N PRO A 109 3.00 -7.33 -21.05
CA PRO A 109 2.95 -7.47 -19.60
C PRO A 109 4.01 -8.46 -19.12
N ILE A 110 4.74 -8.07 -18.08
CA ILE A 110 5.70 -8.93 -17.41
C ILE A 110 5.11 -9.21 -16.02
N VAL A 111 4.76 -10.46 -15.79
CA VAL A 111 4.36 -10.92 -14.46
C VAL A 111 5.46 -11.85 -13.97
N GLU A 112 6.16 -11.42 -12.95
CA GLU A 112 7.23 -12.19 -12.32
C GLU A 112 6.70 -12.87 -11.07
N GLU A 113 6.76 -14.19 -11.02
CA GLU A 113 6.47 -14.92 -9.80
C GLU A 113 7.54 -14.61 -8.74
N LYS A 114 7.13 -14.00 -7.63
CA LYS A 114 8.01 -13.67 -6.53
C LYS A 114 8.00 -14.83 -5.53
N ASN A 115 9.06 -15.60 -5.48
CA ASN A 115 9.23 -16.67 -4.48
C ASN A 115 9.55 -16.06 -3.10
N ILE A 116 8.63 -15.27 -2.56
CA ILE A 116 8.75 -14.64 -1.26
C ILE A 116 7.58 -15.05 -0.36
N THR A 117 7.85 -15.21 0.92
CA THR A 117 6.81 -15.36 1.93
C THR A 117 6.61 -14.03 2.63
N VAL A 118 5.39 -13.50 2.57
CA VAL A 118 5.04 -12.22 3.18
C VAL A 118 3.92 -12.43 4.18
N VAL A 119 4.06 -11.85 5.36
CA VAL A 119 2.97 -11.68 6.30
C VAL A 119 2.60 -10.20 6.39
N ALA A 120 1.33 -9.91 6.43
CA ALA A 120 0.83 -8.54 6.48
C ALA A 120 -0.04 -8.32 7.71
N SER A 121 0.11 -7.15 8.31
CA SER A 121 -0.83 -6.59 9.27
C SER A 121 -1.65 -5.50 8.59
N TYR A 122 -2.53 -4.86 9.34
CA TYR A 122 -3.31 -3.71 8.85
C TYR A 122 -2.46 -2.56 8.23
N SER A 123 -1.22 -2.38 8.66
CA SER A 123 -0.37 -1.24 8.26
C SER A 123 1.04 -1.60 7.82
N LYS A 124 1.44 -2.87 7.89
CA LYS A 124 2.82 -3.29 7.58
C LYS A 124 2.90 -4.68 7.01
N THR A 125 3.89 -4.86 6.15
CA THR A 125 4.35 -6.16 5.65
C THR A 125 5.67 -6.55 6.29
N VAL A 126 5.89 -7.85 6.47
CA VAL A 126 7.18 -8.45 6.82
C VAL A 126 7.47 -9.56 5.83
N VAL A 127 8.58 -9.43 5.11
CA VAL A 127 9.07 -10.46 4.19
C VAL A 127 9.91 -11.45 4.98
N LEU A 128 9.54 -12.73 4.93
CA LEU A 128 10.26 -13.83 5.57
C LEU A 128 11.25 -14.45 4.58
N GLY A 129 12.34 -15.02 5.11
CA GLY A 129 13.33 -15.76 4.31
C GLY A 129 14.52 -14.93 3.82
N LYS A 130 14.54 -13.60 3.98
CA LYS A 130 15.71 -12.75 3.69
C LYS A 130 16.75 -12.72 4.83
N GLY A 131 16.43 -13.36 5.97
CA GLY A 131 17.26 -13.41 7.17
C GLY A 131 16.45 -13.84 8.39
N PRO A 132 17.06 -13.93 9.59
CA PRO A 132 16.33 -14.22 10.81
C PRO A 132 15.29 -13.15 11.13
N VAL A 133 14.07 -13.57 11.40
CA VAL A 133 12.99 -12.70 11.85
C VAL A 133 12.60 -13.06 13.28
N ILE A 134 12.62 -12.07 14.17
CA ILE A 134 12.23 -12.28 15.56
C ILE A 134 10.71 -12.21 15.67
N VAL A 135 10.10 -13.31 16.09
CA VAL A 135 8.68 -13.38 16.41
C VAL A 135 8.54 -13.35 17.94
N GLY A 136 8.08 -12.23 18.47
CA GLY A 136 7.93 -12.03 19.91
C GLY A 136 6.52 -12.31 20.38
N GLU A 137 6.39 -13.08 21.49
CA GLU A 137 5.10 -13.38 22.12
C GLU A 137 4.87 -12.62 23.45
N ARG A 138 5.71 -11.61 23.76
CA ARG A 138 5.69 -10.94 25.07
C ARG A 138 4.37 -10.27 25.44
N ILE A 139 3.59 -9.87 24.46
CA ILE A 139 2.24 -9.31 24.66
C ILE A 139 1.16 -10.39 24.86
N ASN A 140 1.55 -11.64 25.05
CA ASN A 140 0.65 -12.70 25.42
C ASN A 140 0.46 -12.74 26.96
N PRO A 141 -0.76 -12.58 27.50
CA PRO A 141 -1.03 -12.59 28.94
C PRO A 141 -0.96 -13.97 29.58
N THR A 142 -0.89 -15.06 28.78
CA THR A 142 -0.86 -16.43 29.31
C THR A 142 0.38 -16.64 30.19
N GLY A 143 0.18 -17.07 31.43
CA GLY A 143 1.26 -17.28 32.40
C GLY A 143 1.83 -16.01 33.04
N LYS A 144 1.49 -14.81 32.58
CA LYS A 144 2.05 -13.53 33.05
C LYS A 144 1.06 -12.79 33.97
N LYS A 145 1.17 -12.98 35.28
CA LYS A 145 0.23 -12.38 36.27
C LYS A 145 0.19 -10.84 36.16
N LYS A 146 1.36 -10.17 36.15
CA LYS A 146 1.47 -8.71 36.05
C LYS A 146 0.86 -8.16 34.75
N PHE A 147 1.06 -8.85 33.64
CA PHE A 147 0.49 -8.43 32.35
C PHE A 147 -1.04 -8.56 32.33
N LYS A 148 -1.58 -9.64 32.93
CA LYS A 148 -3.04 -9.79 33.11
C LYS A 148 -3.64 -8.68 33.98
N GLU A 149 -2.94 -8.28 35.05
CA GLU A 149 -3.37 -7.21 35.94
C GLU A 149 -3.32 -5.86 35.21
N ALA A 150 -2.24 -5.57 34.47
CA ALA A 150 -2.12 -4.38 33.63
C ALA A 150 -3.26 -4.28 32.59
N LEU A 151 -3.63 -5.40 31.95
CA LEU A 151 -4.75 -5.43 31.01
C LEU A 151 -6.09 -5.13 31.71
N ARG A 152 -6.33 -5.69 32.91
CA ARG A 152 -7.57 -5.44 33.69
C ARG A 152 -7.68 -4.01 34.18
N ASN A 153 -6.54 -3.41 34.53
CA ASN A 153 -6.48 -2.04 35.06
C ASN A 153 -6.32 -0.97 33.96
N GLY A 154 -6.24 -1.36 32.69
CA GLY A 154 -6.03 -0.44 31.58
C GLY A 154 -4.65 0.24 31.62
N ASP A 155 -3.63 -0.39 32.24
CA ASP A 155 -2.27 0.14 32.34
C ASP A 155 -1.55 0.07 30.98
N ILE A 156 -1.85 1.05 30.15
CA ILE A 156 -1.35 1.14 28.78
C ILE A 156 0.18 1.29 28.74
N ASP A 157 0.76 2.01 29.70
CA ASP A 157 2.20 2.23 29.73
C ASP A 157 2.97 0.93 30.02
N TYR A 158 2.47 0.09 30.94
CA TYR A 158 3.04 -1.25 31.16
C TYR A 158 2.93 -2.14 29.93
N ILE A 159 1.76 -2.18 29.28
CA ILE A 159 1.52 -2.98 28.07
C ILE A 159 2.46 -2.55 26.94
N LEU A 160 2.62 -1.25 26.75
CA LEU A 160 3.53 -0.70 25.75
C LEU A 160 5.00 -1.04 26.04
N ASN A 161 5.42 -0.96 27.31
CA ASN A 161 6.79 -1.29 27.71
C ASN A 161 7.10 -2.77 27.46
N GLU A 162 6.17 -3.70 27.72
CA GLU A 162 6.32 -5.12 27.39
C GLU A 162 6.41 -5.34 25.85
N ALA A 163 5.60 -4.62 25.08
CA ALA A 163 5.63 -4.68 23.63
C ALA A 163 6.95 -4.13 23.07
N PHE A 164 7.50 -3.05 23.66
CA PHE A 164 8.82 -2.51 23.27
C PHE A 164 9.97 -3.45 23.62
N ALA A 165 9.92 -4.08 24.80
CA ALA A 165 10.94 -5.01 25.22
C ALA A 165 11.01 -6.26 24.35
N SER A 166 9.96 -6.56 23.57
CA SER A 166 9.90 -7.72 22.66
C SER A 166 10.41 -7.46 21.26
N ASP A 167 10.95 -6.28 20.95
CA ASP A 167 11.35 -5.85 19.61
C ASP A 167 10.25 -5.88 18.53
N CYS A 168 9.07 -6.42 18.84
CA CYS A 168 7.94 -6.48 17.92
C CYS A 168 7.49 -5.12 17.40
N LEU A 169 7.82 -4.03 18.11
CA LEU A 169 7.41 -2.67 17.77
C LEU A 169 8.56 -1.78 17.28
N LYS A 170 9.78 -2.25 17.20
CA LYS A 170 10.88 -1.46 16.59
C LYS A 170 10.60 -1.10 15.13
N LEU A 171 9.71 -1.84 14.48
CA LEU A 171 9.28 -1.61 13.10
C LEU A 171 8.15 -0.57 12.99
N THR A 172 7.62 -0.04 14.10
CA THR A 172 6.50 0.91 14.08
C THR A 172 6.86 2.25 14.70
N ASN A 173 6.34 3.34 14.14
CA ASN A 173 6.46 4.67 14.69
C ASN A 173 5.65 4.78 15.99
N VAL A 174 6.33 4.54 17.10
CA VAL A 174 5.82 4.43 18.46
C VAL A 174 4.97 5.63 18.92
N ARG A 175 5.32 6.84 18.47
CA ARG A 175 4.58 8.05 18.86
C ARG A 175 3.14 8.05 18.34
N GLN A 176 2.91 7.49 17.15
CA GLN A 176 1.55 7.37 16.58
C GLN A 176 0.72 6.31 17.31
N TRP A 177 1.34 5.22 17.75
CA TRP A 177 0.66 4.14 18.48
C TRP A 177 0.20 4.59 19.88
N LYS A 178 1.06 5.29 20.63
CA LYS A 178 0.67 5.88 21.92
C LYS A 178 -0.54 6.81 21.79
N LYS A 179 -0.60 7.61 20.73
CA LYS A 179 -1.73 8.52 20.46
C LYS A 179 -3.02 7.78 20.11
N ARG A 180 -2.94 6.70 19.31
CA ARG A 180 -4.11 5.90 18.91
C ARG A 180 -4.69 5.06 20.06
N LEU A 181 -3.85 4.39 20.85
CA LEU A 181 -4.32 3.62 22.01
C LEU A 181 -5.01 4.48 23.05
N ARG A 182 -4.54 5.69 23.31
CA ARG A 182 -5.21 6.63 24.21
C ARG A 182 -6.55 7.17 23.68
N GLN A 183 -6.77 7.11 22.38
CA GLN A 183 -8.04 7.53 21.74
C GLN A 183 -9.05 6.40 21.57
N SER A 184 -8.62 5.13 21.64
CA SER A 184 -9.48 3.95 21.40
C SER A 184 -9.94 3.24 22.68
N VAL A 185 -9.54 3.71 23.86
CA VAL A 185 -10.07 3.24 25.14
C VAL A 185 -11.10 4.26 25.63
N PRO A 186 -12.41 3.98 25.56
CA PRO A 186 -13.41 4.79 26.24
C PRO A 186 -13.18 4.66 27.75
N LEU A 187 -13.08 5.77 28.45
CA LEU A 187 -13.14 5.84 29.92
C LEU A 187 -14.49 5.35 30.43
#